data_514cbdc0841465be21d2baae9d178c09
#
_entry.id   514cbdc0841465be21d2baae9d178c09
#
_cell.length_a   1.000
_cell.length_b   1.000
_cell.length_c   1.000
_cell.angle_alpha   90.00
_cell.angle_beta   90.00
_cell.angle_gamma   90.00
#
_symmetry.space_group_name_H-M   'P 1'
#
loop_
_entity.id
_entity.type
_entity.pdbx_description
1 polymer ?
#
loop_
_entity_poly.entity_id
_entity_poly.type
_entity_poly.pdbx_seq_one_letter_code
_entity_poly.pdbx_strand_id
1 'polypeptide(L)'
;FVDIAGLVKGASKGEGLGNKFLSHIREVDAIIHLVRCFDSEKITHVNSKINPADDLETIKTEIILSDLGIIQKKLEKGKKKLLSDKEIKILEEKLVFLNKGVEAKVNNEKEEEFLSSIGLLSIKPKIIVCNLDEENLSSGTNYTSQVEKKYPNEKIINICADIEDQLSGLD
;
A
#
# COMPACT_ATOMS: atom_id res chain seq x y z
N PHE A 1 9.31 12.84 -5.02
CA PHE A 1 8.29 12.35 -4.07
C PHE A 1 6.98 13.07 -4.31
N VAL A 2 5.88 12.34 -4.22
CA VAL A 2 4.52 12.89 -4.28
C VAL A 2 3.85 12.61 -2.94
N ASP A 3 3.47 13.68 -2.22
CA ASP A 3 2.68 13.53 -1.00
C ASP A 3 1.23 13.22 -1.36
N ILE A 4 0.71 12.13 -0.81
CA ILE A 4 -0.64 11.66 -1.05
C ILE A 4 -1.39 11.73 0.27
N ALA A 5 -2.48 12.49 0.30
CA ALA A 5 -3.34 12.60 1.49
C ALA A 5 -3.72 11.22 2.04
N GLY A 6 -3.66 11.05 3.37
CA GLY A 6 -3.85 9.75 4.02
C GLY A 6 -5.15 9.05 3.63
N LEU A 7 -5.09 7.73 3.53
CA LEU A 7 -6.21 6.89 3.13
C LEU A 7 -7.24 6.78 4.26
N VAL A 8 -8.50 6.94 3.91
CA VAL A 8 -9.64 6.65 4.79
C VAL A 8 -10.23 5.29 4.41
N LYS A 9 -10.61 4.49 5.39
CA LYS A 9 -11.31 3.22 5.20
C LYS A 9 -12.53 3.40 4.28
N GLY A 10 -12.68 2.52 3.28
CA GLY A 10 -13.77 2.60 2.30
C GLY A 10 -13.41 3.33 1.00
N ALA A 11 -12.14 3.67 0.81
CA ALA A 11 -11.64 4.39 -0.37
C ALA A 11 -11.93 3.68 -1.70
N SER A 12 -11.92 2.35 -1.70
CA SER A 12 -12.16 1.52 -2.90
C SER A 12 -13.63 1.46 -3.32
N LYS A 13 -14.58 1.78 -2.40
CA LYS A 13 -16.02 1.69 -2.67
C LYS A 13 -16.64 2.93 -3.33
N GLY A 14 -15.81 3.94 -3.63
CA GLY A 14 -16.09 4.72 -4.81
C GLY A 14 -16.77 6.06 -4.71
N GLU A 15 -16.85 6.81 -3.65
CA GLU A 15 -17.28 8.21 -3.79
C GLU A 15 -16.28 9.19 -3.15
N GLY A 16 -15.64 10.05 -3.96
CA GLY A 16 -14.89 11.20 -3.48
C GLY A 16 -13.39 10.98 -3.30
N LEU A 17 -12.84 11.32 -2.12
CA LEU A 17 -11.40 11.38 -1.82
C LEU A 17 -10.65 10.06 -1.98
N GLY A 18 -11.30 8.91 -1.72
CA GLY A 18 -10.67 7.60 -1.84
C GLY A 18 -10.30 7.21 -3.27
N ASN A 19 -11.15 7.50 -4.26
CA ASN A 19 -10.83 7.26 -5.66
C ASN A 19 -9.68 8.14 -6.15
N LYS A 20 -9.61 9.41 -5.70
CA LYS A 20 -8.49 10.30 -6.00
C LYS A 20 -7.19 9.78 -5.41
N PHE A 21 -7.21 9.29 -4.17
CA PHE A 21 -6.07 8.67 -3.52
C PHE A 21 -5.52 7.47 -4.32
N LEU A 22 -6.38 6.50 -4.66
CA LEU A 22 -5.99 5.34 -5.46
C LEU A 22 -5.52 5.73 -6.88
N SER A 23 -6.06 6.82 -7.44
CA SER A 23 -5.62 7.37 -8.73
C SER A 23 -4.17 7.87 -8.65
N HIS A 24 -3.81 8.62 -7.61
CA HIS A 24 -2.44 9.10 -7.41
C HIS A 24 -1.46 7.94 -7.21
N ILE A 25 -1.85 6.89 -6.47
CA ILE A 25 -1.02 5.69 -6.33
C ILE A 25 -0.76 5.01 -7.69
N ARG A 26 -1.70 5.06 -8.63
CA ARG A 26 -1.48 4.49 -9.97
C ARG A 26 -0.39 5.21 -10.77
N GLU A 27 -0.20 6.49 -10.54
CA GLU A 27 0.73 7.35 -11.29
C GLU A 27 2.18 7.27 -10.81
N VAL A 28 2.44 6.67 -9.63
CA VAL A 28 3.80 6.55 -9.06
C VAL A 28 4.39 5.16 -9.31
N ASP A 29 5.73 5.07 -9.34
CA ASP A 29 6.45 3.81 -9.60
C ASP A 29 6.61 2.94 -8.35
N ALA A 30 6.65 3.55 -7.16
CA ALA A 30 6.81 2.86 -5.88
C ALA A 30 6.02 3.55 -4.77
N ILE A 31 5.74 2.83 -3.69
CA ILE A 31 4.93 3.30 -2.57
C ILE A 31 5.77 3.30 -1.30
N ILE A 32 5.74 4.41 -0.56
CA ILE A 32 6.26 4.49 0.80
C ILE A 32 5.07 4.56 1.75
N HIS A 33 4.92 3.55 2.58
CA HIS A 33 3.92 3.51 3.66
C HIS A 33 4.53 4.07 4.93
N LEU A 34 4.26 5.34 5.22
CA LEU A 34 4.68 5.98 6.46
C LEU A 34 3.64 5.70 7.54
N VAL A 35 4.06 5.06 8.64
CA VAL A 35 3.20 4.75 9.79
C VAL A 35 3.76 5.32 11.07
N ARG A 36 2.87 5.78 11.94
CA ARG A 36 3.23 6.33 13.23
C ARG A 36 3.46 5.20 14.24
N CYS A 37 4.67 5.14 14.80
CA CYS A 37 5.10 4.13 15.75
C CYS A 37 5.54 4.71 17.13
N PHE A 38 4.96 5.85 17.53
CA PHE A 38 5.23 6.52 18.81
C PHE A 38 3.96 7.10 19.41
N ASP A 39 3.93 7.24 20.74
CA ASP A 39 2.85 7.89 21.46
C ASP A 39 3.08 9.41 21.55
N SER A 40 2.01 10.19 21.42
CA SER A 40 2.04 11.64 21.64
C SER A 40 0.64 12.15 21.98
N GLU A 41 0.51 12.87 23.06
CA GLU A 41 -0.75 13.53 23.44
C GLU A 41 -1.09 14.72 22.55
N LYS A 42 -0.08 15.29 21.87
CA LYS A 42 -0.23 16.49 21.02
C LYS A 42 -0.77 16.17 19.63
N ILE A 43 -0.66 14.92 19.17
CA ILE A 43 -1.02 14.51 17.81
C ILE A 43 -2.21 13.55 17.88
N THR A 44 -3.36 14.00 17.37
CA THR A 44 -4.56 13.16 17.32
C THR A 44 -4.40 12.05 16.26
N HIS A 45 -4.75 10.82 16.61
CA HIS A 45 -4.81 9.72 15.66
C HIS A 45 -6.25 9.56 15.14
N VAL A 46 -6.41 9.27 13.84
CA VAL A 46 -7.72 9.12 13.18
C VAL A 46 -8.61 8.08 13.88
N ASN A 47 -8.02 7.01 14.39
CA ASN A 47 -8.72 5.91 15.05
C ASN A 47 -8.71 6.00 16.59
N SER A 48 -8.35 7.15 17.19
CA SER A 48 -8.22 7.36 18.63
C SER A 48 -7.21 6.44 19.35
N LYS A 49 -6.65 5.44 18.66
CA LYS A 49 -5.67 4.49 19.18
C LYS A 49 -4.64 4.20 18.11
N ILE A 50 -3.36 4.28 18.46
CA ILE A 50 -2.25 4.00 17.53
C ILE A 50 -2.17 2.49 17.32
N ASN A 51 -2.26 2.04 16.07
CA ASN A 51 -2.06 0.67 15.67
C ASN A 51 -1.52 0.60 14.24
N PRO A 52 -0.22 0.81 14.03
CA PRO A 52 0.38 0.87 12.69
C PRO A 52 0.20 -0.41 11.88
N ALA A 53 0.13 -1.56 12.55
CA ALA A 53 -0.11 -2.83 11.86
C ALA A 53 -1.53 -2.93 11.27
N ASP A 54 -2.54 -2.37 11.93
CA ASP A 54 -3.92 -2.32 11.42
C ASP A 54 -4.10 -1.20 10.39
N ASP A 55 -3.36 -0.09 10.53
CA ASP A 55 -3.36 0.98 9.53
C ASP A 55 -2.82 0.46 8.19
N LEU A 56 -1.69 -0.28 8.21
CA LEU A 56 -1.14 -0.95 7.03
C LEU A 56 -2.11 -1.98 6.43
N GLU A 57 -2.79 -2.77 7.26
CA GLU A 57 -3.77 -3.75 6.79
C GLU A 57 -4.98 -3.08 6.13
N THR A 58 -5.39 -1.92 6.63
CA THR A 58 -6.46 -1.13 6.02
C THR A 58 -6.08 -0.68 4.62
N ILE A 59 -4.87 -0.12 4.43
CA ILE A 59 -4.38 0.30 3.12
C ILE A 59 -4.26 -0.91 2.17
N LYS A 60 -3.68 -2.01 2.63
CA LYS A 60 -3.56 -3.25 1.86
C LYS A 60 -4.93 -3.75 1.38
N THR A 61 -5.92 -3.75 2.26
CA THR A 61 -7.29 -4.16 1.92
C THR A 61 -7.89 -3.29 0.83
N GLU A 62 -7.74 -1.96 0.93
CA GLU A 62 -8.25 -1.03 -0.08
C GLU A 62 -7.56 -1.20 -1.45
N ILE A 63 -6.24 -1.45 -1.46
CA ILE A 63 -5.48 -1.79 -2.67
C ILE A 63 -6.02 -3.07 -3.31
N ILE A 64 -6.19 -4.14 -2.52
CA ILE A 64 -6.73 -5.43 -3.00
C ILE A 64 -8.14 -5.26 -3.58
N LEU A 65 -9.01 -4.52 -2.91
CA LEU A 65 -10.37 -4.26 -3.39
C LEU A 65 -10.37 -3.44 -4.69
N SER A 66 -9.47 -2.48 -4.83
CA SER A 66 -9.28 -1.74 -6.07
C SER A 66 -8.87 -2.67 -7.22
N ASP A 67 -7.87 -3.52 -6.98
CA ASP A 67 -7.35 -4.44 -7.99
C ASP A 67 -8.38 -5.50 -8.40
N LEU A 68 -9.17 -6.01 -7.45
CA LEU A 68 -10.32 -6.87 -7.73
C LEU A 68 -11.28 -6.23 -8.72
N GLY A 69 -11.64 -4.96 -8.48
CA GLY A 69 -12.53 -4.22 -9.38
C GLY A 69 -11.94 -4.01 -10.78
N ILE A 70 -10.63 -3.80 -10.89
CA ILE A 70 -9.93 -3.68 -12.18
C ILE A 70 -9.98 -5.00 -12.94
N ILE A 71 -9.58 -6.10 -12.31
CA ILE A 71 -9.53 -7.42 -12.94
C ILE A 71 -10.93 -7.87 -13.37
N GLN A 72 -11.93 -7.75 -12.52
CA GLN A 72 -13.31 -8.11 -12.86
C GLN A 72 -13.81 -7.35 -14.09
N LYS A 73 -13.63 -6.03 -14.12
CA LYS A 73 -14.01 -5.19 -15.28
C LYS A 73 -13.25 -5.59 -16.55
N LYS A 74 -11.96 -5.97 -16.44
CA LYS A 74 -11.15 -6.42 -17.58
C LYS A 74 -11.62 -7.77 -18.09
N LEU A 75 -11.90 -8.73 -17.22
CA LEU A 75 -12.43 -10.04 -17.61
C LEU A 75 -13.82 -9.94 -18.26
N GLU A 76 -14.72 -9.10 -17.73
CA GLU A 76 -16.03 -8.86 -18.34
C GLU A 76 -15.91 -8.30 -19.77
N LYS A 77 -15.01 -7.33 -19.97
CA LYS A 77 -14.72 -6.76 -21.30
C LYS A 77 -13.95 -7.73 -22.20
N GLY A 78 -13.04 -8.51 -21.62
CA GLY A 78 -12.20 -9.49 -22.33
C GLY A 78 -13.00 -10.62 -23.00
N LYS A 79 -14.13 -11.03 -22.40
CA LYS A 79 -15.10 -11.95 -23.04
C LYS A 79 -15.65 -11.42 -24.38
N LYS A 80 -15.44 -10.14 -24.71
CA LYS A 80 -15.76 -9.50 -26.00
C LYS A 80 -14.56 -9.43 -26.97
N LYS A 81 -13.58 -10.32 -26.87
CA LYS A 81 -12.40 -10.46 -27.75
C LYS A 81 -11.33 -9.36 -27.69
N LEU A 82 -11.14 -8.72 -26.54
CA LEU A 82 -10.09 -7.71 -26.34
C LEU A 82 -8.84 -8.22 -25.60
N LEU A 83 -8.84 -9.45 -25.08
CA LEU A 83 -7.75 -10.10 -24.37
C LEU A 83 -7.40 -11.43 -25.04
N SER A 84 -6.14 -11.79 -25.02
CA SER A 84 -5.66 -13.11 -25.40
C SER A 84 -5.99 -14.15 -24.31
N ASP A 85 -6.06 -15.44 -24.67
CA ASP A 85 -6.28 -16.53 -23.71
C ASP A 85 -5.23 -16.54 -22.58
N LYS A 86 -4.00 -16.14 -22.90
CA LYS A 86 -2.90 -16.04 -21.92
C LYS A 86 -3.16 -14.92 -20.89
N GLU A 87 -3.60 -13.77 -21.33
CA GLU A 87 -3.94 -12.64 -20.44
C GLU A 87 -5.14 -12.96 -19.55
N ILE A 88 -6.16 -13.62 -20.12
CA ILE A 88 -7.31 -14.10 -19.34
C ILE A 88 -6.85 -15.03 -18.22
N LYS A 89 -6.00 -16.00 -18.52
CA LYS A 89 -5.48 -16.95 -17.53
C LYS A 89 -4.68 -16.26 -16.43
N ILE A 90 -3.86 -15.26 -16.78
CA ILE A 90 -3.13 -14.44 -15.80
C ILE A 90 -4.12 -13.74 -14.86
N LEU A 91 -5.13 -13.06 -15.41
CA LEU A 91 -6.11 -12.34 -14.62
C LEU A 91 -6.93 -13.26 -13.70
N GLU A 92 -7.32 -14.43 -14.18
CA GLU A 92 -8.04 -15.44 -13.38
C GLU A 92 -7.17 -15.93 -12.22
N GLU A 93 -5.88 -16.18 -12.45
CA GLU A 93 -4.93 -16.55 -11.39
C GLU A 93 -4.82 -15.45 -10.33
N LYS A 94 -4.64 -14.20 -10.73
CA LYS A 94 -4.54 -13.09 -9.77
C LYS A 94 -5.86 -12.87 -9.01
N LEU A 95 -6.99 -13.06 -9.67
CA LEU A 95 -8.30 -12.97 -9.03
C LEU A 95 -8.44 -13.94 -7.86
N VAL A 96 -7.90 -15.17 -7.99
CA VAL A 96 -7.91 -16.17 -6.91
C VAL A 96 -7.12 -15.69 -5.68
N PHE A 97 -5.95 -15.09 -5.86
CA PHE A 97 -5.15 -14.56 -4.75
C PHE A 97 -5.84 -13.37 -4.08
N LEU A 98 -6.30 -12.40 -4.86
CA LEU A 98 -6.96 -11.21 -4.36
C LEU A 98 -8.25 -11.53 -3.58
N ASN A 99 -9.05 -12.50 -4.04
CA ASN A 99 -10.23 -12.96 -3.32
C ASN A 99 -9.93 -13.60 -1.95
N LYS A 100 -8.69 -14.08 -1.76
CA LYS A 100 -8.21 -14.59 -0.47
C LYS A 100 -7.60 -13.51 0.42
N GLY A 101 -7.65 -12.23 0.01
CA GLY A 101 -7.00 -11.12 0.71
C GLY A 101 -5.47 -11.13 0.56
N VAL A 102 -4.95 -11.79 -0.46
CA VAL A 102 -3.52 -11.86 -0.75
C VAL A 102 -3.23 -11.00 -1.98
N GLU A 103 -2.21 -10.15 -1.88
CA GLU A 103 -1.77 -9.30 -2.99
C GLU A 103 -1.31 -10.13 -4.19
N ALA A 104 -1.52 -9.58 -5.39
CA ALA A 104 -1.05 -10.21 -6.62
C ALA A 104 0.48 -10.24 -6.64
N LYS A 105 1.04 -11.41 -7.00
CA LYS A 105 2.48 -11.57 -7.25
C LYS A 105 2.72 -11.67 -8.74
N VAL A 106 3.88 -11.19 -9.16
CA VAL A 106 4.34 -11.24 -10.54
C VAL A 106 5.27 -12.45 -10.70
N ASN A 107 5.08 -13.21 -11.79
CA ASN A 107 5.88 -14.39 -12.07
C ASN A 107 7.04 -14.12 -13.05
N ASN A 108 6.92 -13.08 -13.88
CA ASN A 108 7.93 -12.69 -14.87
C ASN A 108 7.66 -11.25 -15.38
N GLU A 109 8.65 -10.68 -16.04
CA GLU A 109 8.65 -9.32 -16.55
C GLU A 109 7.47 -9.01 -17.50
N LYS A 110 7.13 -9.92 -18.42
CA LYS A 110 5.98 -9.73 -19.34
C LYS A 110 4.64 -9.68 -18.62
N GLU A 111 4.51 -10.44 -17.54
CA GLU A 111 3.34 -10.41 -16.69
C GLU A 111 3.28 -9.10 -15.90
N GLU A 112 4.43 -8.62 -15.41
CA GLU A 112 4.56 -7.34 -14.74
C GLU A 112 4.16 -6.18 -15.65
N GLU A 113 4.68 -6.13 -16.88
CA GLU A 113 4.31 -5.14 -17.89
C GLU A 113 2.80 -5.13 -18.15
N PHE A 114 2.21 -6.32 -18.34
CA PHE A 114 0.77 -6.44 -18.57
C PHE A 114 -0.06 -5.96 -17.37
N LEU A 115 0.25 -6.43 -16.16
CA LEU A 115 -0.48 -6.06 -14.96
C LEU A 115 -0.32 -4.57 -14.61
N SER A 116 0.87 -4.01 -14.85
CA SER A 116 1.13 -2.56 -14.73
C SER A 116 0.32 -1.76 -15.75
N SER A 117 0.25 -2.22 -17.00
CA SER A 117 -0.52 -1.54 -18.07
C SER A 117 -2.02 -1.43 -17.78
N ILE A 118 -2.56 -2.35 -17.01
CA ILE A 118 -3.96 -2.31 -16.56
C ILE A 118 -4.15 -1.58 -15.23
N GLY A 119 -3.06 -1.12 -14.59
CA GLY A 119 -3.07 -0.28 -13.41
C GLY A 119 -3.28 -1.02 -12.09
N LEU A 120 -2.80 -2.27 -11.95
CA LEU A 120 -2.78 -2.97 -10.67
C LEU A 120 -1.84 -2.25 -9.69
N LEU A 121 -2.29 -2.10 -8.46
CA LEU A 121 -1.58 -1.40 -7.39
C LEU A 121 -0.77 -2.35 -6.51
N SER A 122 -1.28 -3.55 -6.25
CA SER A 122 -0.66 -4.53 -5.34
C SER A 122 0.70 -5.05 -5.82
N ILE A 123 1.00 -4.93 -7.11
CA ILE A 123 2.29 -5.34 -7.69
C ILE A 123 3.39 -4.28 -7.58
N LYS A 124 3.05 -3.04 -7.20
CA LYS A 124 4.04 -1.95 -7.08
C LYS A 124 5.02 -2.23 -5.96
N PRO A 125 6.31 -1.91 -6.16
CA PRO A 125 7.30 -1.94 -5.09
C PRO A 125 6.87 -1.05 -3.93
N LYS A 126 7.08 -1.54 -2.69
CA LYS A 126 6.70 -0.79 -1.49
C LYS A 126 7.73 -0.94 -0.38
N ILE A 127 7.80 0.08 0.45
CA ILE A 127 8.62 0.14 1.65
C ILE A 127 7.72 0.62 2.78
N ILE A 128 7.85 0.00 3.95
CA ILE A 128 7.21 0.45 5.18
C ILE A 128 8.22 1.33 5.93
N VAL A 129 7.81 2.52 6.29
CA VAL A 129 8.60 3.46 7.09
C VAL A 129 7.88 3.68 8.41
N CYS A 130 8.50 3.23 9.50
CA CYS A 130 8.02 3.44 10.86
C CYS A 130 8.60 4.76 11.38
N ASN A 131 7.74 5.75 11.59
CA ASN A 131 8.13 7.01 12.21
C ASN A 131 8.07 6.87 13.73
N LEU A 132 9.22 7.09 14.39
CA LEU A 132 9.41 6.99 15.83
C LEU A 132 9.72 8.36 16.43
N ASP A 133 9.68 8.44 17.73
CA ASP A 133 10.29 9.52 18.50
C ASP A 133 11.83 9.33 18.60
N GLU A 134 12.53 10.39 18.95
CA GLU A 134 13.99 10.39 19.05
C GLU A 134 14.52 9.33 20.04
N GLU A 135 13.88 9.21 21.21
CA GLU A 135 14.31 8.31 22.28
C GLU A 135 14.27 6.83 21.87
N ASN A 136 13.35 6.48 20.98
CA ASN A 136 13.11 5.10 20.56
C ASN A 136 13.69 4.76 19.17
N LEU A 137 14.37 5.69 18.51
CA LEU A 137 14.88 5.48 17.15
C LEU A 137 15.84 4.28 17.05
N SER A 138 16.72 4.10 18.06
CA SER A 138 17.71 3.02 18.05
C SER A 138 17.18 1.69 18.60
N SER A 139 16.22 1.72 19.52
CA SER A 139 15.69 0.53 20.21
C SER A 139 14.42 -0.03 19.57
N GLY A 140 13.70 0.80 18.81
CA GLY A 140 12.36 0.50 18.35
C GLY A 140 11.32 0.60 19.45
N THR A 141 10.07 0.31 19.12
CA THR A 141 8.93 0.29 20.04
C THR A 141 8.14 -1.01 19.93
N ASN A 142 7.16 -1.23 20.79
CA ASN A 142 6.20 -2.32 20.61
C ASN A 142 5.44 -2.21 19.28
N TYR A 143 5.25 -1.01 18.76
CA TYR A 143 4.60 -0.76 17.47
C TYR A 143 5.45 -1.27 16.30
N THR A 144 6.77 -0.99 16.31
CA THR A 144 7.68 -1.49 15.27
C THR A 144 7.76 -3.02 15.29
N SER A 145 7.86 -3.61 16.47
CA SER A 145 7.87 -5.07 16.64
C SER A 145 6.58 -5.74 16.13
N GLN A 146 5.43 -5.10 16.30
CA GLN A 146 4.16 -5.58 15.73
C GLN A 146 4.14 -5.52 14.21
N VAL A 147 4.67 -4.44 13.62
CA VAL A 147 4.79 -4.29 12.17
C VAL A 147 5.73 -5.34 11.60
N GLU A 148 6.92 -5.51 12.16
CA GLU A 148 7.91 -6.50 11.74
C GLU A 148 7.36 -7.93 11.80
N LYS A 149 6.67 -8.27 12.87
CA LYS A 149 6.04 -9.59 13.05
C LYS A 149 4.93 -9.84 12.02
N LYS A 150 4.14 -8.83 11.68
CA LYS A 150 3.02 -8.94 10.74
C LYS A 150 3.48 -8.93 9.28
N TYR A 151 4.59 -8.24 8.99
CA TYR A 151 5.13 -8.04 7.65
C TYR A 151 6.59 -8.50 7.51
N PRO A 152 6.92 -9.77 7.82
CA PRO A 152 8.31 -10.25 7.92
C PRO A 152 9.06 -10.27 6.57
N ASN A 153 8.35 -10.17 5.46
CA ASN A 153 8.92 -10.20 4.10
C ASN A 153 8.96 -8.80 3.45
N GLU A 154 8.48 -7.78 4.14
CA GLU A 154 8.49 -6.40 3.63
C GLU A 154 9.76 -5.68 4.08
N LYS A 155 10.22 -4.73 3.28
CA LYS A 155 11.31 -3.84 3.67
C LYS A 155 10.78 -2.81 4.65
N ILE A 156 11.29 -2.84 5.88
CA ILE A 156 10.90 -1.92 6.96
C ILE A 156 12.10 -1.05 7.31
N ILE A 157 11.86 0.26 7.46
CA ILE A 157 12.86 1.26 7.84
C ILE A 157 12.30 2.07 9.01
N ASN A 158 13.11 2.27 10.03
CA ASN A 158 12.80 3.16 11.15
C ASN A 158 13.41 4.53 10.90
N ILE A 159 12.63 5.59 11.09
CA ILE A 159 13.08 6.98 11.04
C ILE A 159 12.53 7.77 12.22
N CYS A 160 13.13 8.92 12.50
CA CYS A 160 12.53 9.97 13.31
C CYS A 160 12.41 11.22 12.41
N ALA A 161 11.18 11.55 12.03
CA ALA A 161 10.94 12.69 11.12
C ALA A 161 11.41 14.01 11.72
N ASP A 162 11.35 14.19 13.04
CA ASP A 162 11.82 15.40 13.71
C ASP A 162 13.35 15.56 13.59
N ILE A 163 14.12 14.47 13.69
CA ILE A 163 15.57 14.48 13.48
C ILE A 163 15.90 14.76 12.02
N GLU A 164 15.21 14.10 11.08
CA GLU A 164 15.45 14.31 9.64
C GLU A 164 15.17 15.78 9.25
N ASP A 165 14.12 16.40 9.80
CA ASP A 165 13.81 17.79 9.57
C ASP A 165 14.89 18.73 10.12
N GLN A 166 15.39 18.47 11.34
CA GLN A 166 16.49 19.24 11.92
C GLN A 166 17.78 19.10 11.11
N LEU A 167 18.10 17.90 10.63
CA LEU A 167 19.28 17.66 9.79
C LEU A 167 19.18 18.36 8.44
N SER A 168 18.00 18.41 7.85
CA SER A 168 17.77 19.08 6.56
C SER A 168 17.98 20.60 6.63
N GLY A 169 17.90 21.19 7.83
CA GLY A 169 18.16 22.61 8.08
C GLY A 169 19.62 22.96 8.40
N LEU A 170 20.53 21.99 8.41
CA LEU A 170 21.96 22.17 8.73
C LEU A 170 22.86 22.34 7.51
N ASP A 171 22.34 22.29 6.27
CA ASP A 171 23.08 22.49 5.01
C ASP A 171 23.29 23.97 4.66
#